data_f5409279c62dc5cb1fc1d84e6a60eed9
#
_entry.id   f5409279c62dc5cb1fc1d84e6a60eed9
#
_cell.length_a   1.000
_cell.length_b   1.000
_cell.length_c   1.000
_cell.angle_alpha   90.00
_cell.angle_beta   90.00
_cell.angle_gamma   90.00
#
_symmetry.space_group_name_H-M   'P 1'
#
loop_
_entity.id
_entity.type
_entity.pdbx_description
1 polymer ?
#
loop_
_entity_poly.entity_id
_entity_poly.type
_entity_poly.pdbx_seq_one_letter_code
_entity_poly.pdbx_strand_id
1 'polypeptide(L)'
;IDVGVGLGLANYWGDLSPNIAFGETKAAGNVFARLNFNNVWALTGQISMLEVSGNDKNFDFNKTRNLNFSSSIRELSGFFEYNFSSFGYGVLDKKVTGYIFGGFSYFQFNPITRYAGETVNLRDLKTEGVAYDKGAFAIPFGIGVKWIFARNFSLEANYNIRKTYTDYIDDVSGKYVDLSATSIRTQQIADRSYEVLGTSQYQPGSKRGSDNYNDWFMTFSASIAYRIPGRIKCPTFF
;
A
#
# COMPACT_ATOMS: atom_id res chain seq x y z
N ILE A 1 -7.62 25.37 -3.67
CA ILE A 1 -7.88 23.97 -3.32
C ILE A 1 -7.95 23.18 -4.61
N ASP A 2 -7.28 22.03 -4.65
CA ASP A 2 -7.41 21.06 -5.73
C ASP A 2 -8.15 19.83 -5.20
N VAL A 3 -8.99 19.22 -6.01
CA VAL A 3 -9.60 17.91 -5.73
C VAL A 3 -9.30 16.98 -6.89
N GLY A 4 -9.01 15.72 -6.60
CA GLY A 4 -8.59 14.81 -7.65
C GLY A 4 -8.95 13.36 -7.38
N VAL A 5 -8.89 12.58 -8.44
CA VAL A 5 -9.11 11.14 -8.44
C VAL A 5 -8.02 10.48 -9.26
N GLY A 6 -7.53 9.35 -8.78
CA GLY A 6 -6.46 8.60 -9.42
C GLY A 6 -6.71 7.12 -9.46
N LEU A 7 -6.12 6.49 -10.46
CA LEU A 7 -6.02 5.05 -10.62
C LEU A 7 -4.55 4.65 -10.69
N GLY A 8 -4.25 3.43 -10.26
CA GLY A 8 -2.87 3.00 -10.19
C GLY A 8 -2.71 1.50 -9.99
N LEU A 9 -1.48 1.15 -9.75
CA LEU A 9 -1.02 -0.21 -9.50
C LEU A 9 -0.37 -0.25 -8.13
N ALA A 10 -0.58 -1.35 -7.41
CA ALA A 10 -0.02 -1.59 -6.09
C ALA A 10 0.84 -2.84 -6.09
N ASN A 11 1.91 -2.81 -5.31
CA ASN A 11 2.79 -3.94 -5.05
C ASN A 11 3.08 -4.04 -3.55
N TYR A 12 3.38 -5.25 -3.12
CA TYR A 12 3.80 -5.61 -1.78
C TYR A 12 5.30 -5.89 -1.73
N TRP A 13 5.92 -5.61 -0.59
CA TRP A 13 7.29 -5.97 -0.28
C TRP A 13 7.37 -6.42 1.19
N GLY A 14 7.70 -7.68 1.40
CA GLY A 14 7.81 -8.33 2.71
C GLY A 14 8.13 -9.81 2.56
N ASP A 15 7.72 -10.64 3.51
CA ASP A 15 8.14 -12.04 3.62
C ASP A 15 7.70 -12.94 2.46
N LEU A 16 6.53 -12.69 1.86
CA LEU A 16 6.04 -13.44 0.69
C LEU A 16 6.45 -12.79 -0.65
N SER A 17 7.05 -11.61 -0.63
CA SER A 17 7.54 -10.93 -1.83
C SER A 17 8.75 -10.04 -1.46
N PRO A 18 9.95 -10.63 -1.28
CA PRO A 18 11.17 -9.89 -0.93
C PRO A 18 11.68 -9.00 -2.07
N ASN A 19 11.10 -9.12 -3.25
CA ASN A 19 11.33 -8.26 -4.41
C ASN A 19 10.00 -7.96 -5.09
N ILE A 20 9.95 -6.90 -5.91
CA ILE A 20 8.76 -6.57 -6.69
C ILE A 20 8.47 -7.69 -7.69
N ALA A 21 7.35 -8.38 -7.48
CA ALA A 21 6.85 -9.40 -8.40
C ALA A 21 5.78 -8.79 -9.30
N PHE A 22 6.10 -8.55 -10.57
CA PHE A 22 5.14 -7.94 -11.52
C PHE A 22 3.86 -8.76 -11.69
N GLY A 23 3.93 -10.09 -11.54
CA GLY A 23 2.77 -10.98 -11.56
C GLY A 23 1.80 -10.80 -10.40
N GLU A 24 2.24 -10.18 -9.31
CA GLU A 24 1.45 -9.87 -8.10
C GLU A 24 0.99 -8.41 -8.05
N THR A 25 1.14 -7.68 -9.15
CA THR A 25 0.68 -6.29 -9.24
C THR A 25 -0.85 -6.24 -9.23
N LYS A 26 -1.42 -5.44 -8.34
CA LYS A 26 -2.86 -5.26 -8.16
C LYS A 26 -3.31 -3.83 -8.45
N ALA A 27 -4.63 -3.65 -8.59
CA ALA A 27 -5.21 -2.34 -8.83
C ALA A 27 -5.23 -1.48 -7.56
N ALA A 28 -5.07 -0.18 -7.76
CA ALA A 28 -5.21 0.85 -6.73
C ALA A 28 -6.06 2.00 -7.23
N GLY A 29 -6.81 2.63 -6.33
CA GLY A 29 -7.56 3.85 -6.61
C GLY A 29 -7.46 4.82 -5.44
N ASN A 30 -7.51 6.12 -5.73
CA ASN A 30 -7.48 7.14 -4.69
C ASN A 30 -8.35 8.34 -5.06
N VAL A 31 -8.78 9.06 -4.02
CA VAL A 31 -9.37 10.39 -4.10
C VAL A 31 -8.62 11.29 -3.13
N PHE A 32 -8.40 12.54 -3.51
CA PHE A 32 -7.67 13.47 -2.66
C PHE A 32 -8.20 14.90 -2.73
N ALA A 33 -7.96 15.63 -1.66
CA ALA A 33 -8.12 17.07 -1.61
C ALA A 33 -6.79 17.71 -1.19
N ARG A 34 -6.36 18.74 -1.90
CA ARG A 34 -5.10 19.44 -1.69
C ARG A 34 -5.33 20.91 -1.39
N LEU A 35 -4.76 21.35 -0.29
CA LEU A 35 -4.67 22.75 0.07
C LEU A 35 -3.29 23.30 -0.35
N ASN A 36 -3.26 24.16 -1.36
CA ASN A 36 -2.02 24.83 -1.79
C ASN A 36 -1.84 26.09 -0.92
N PHE A 37 -0.80 26.13 -0.10
CA PHE A 37 -0.41 27.31 0.68
C PHE A 37 0.17 28.39 -0.24
N ASN A 38 0.96 27.95 -1.21
CA ASN A 38 1.55 28.73 -2.28
C ASN A 38 1.87 27.82 -3.49
N ASN A 39 2.62 28.30 -4.45
CA ASN A 39 2.99 27.55 -5.66
C ASN A 39 4.03 26.44 -5.43
N VAL A 40 4.61 26.38 -4.23
CA VAL A 40 5.69 25.44 -3.85
C VAL A 40 5.21 24.43 -2.82
N TRP A 41 4.44 24.85 -1.81
CA TRP A 41 4.02 24.03 -0.69
C TRP A 41 2.54 23.72 -0.70
N ALA A 42 2.20 22.47 -0.44
CA ALA A 42 0.81 22.03 -0.30
C ALA A 42 0.65 20.99 0.82
N LEU A 43 -0.57 20.87 1.31
CA LEU A 43 -1.03 19.81 2.21
C LEU A 43 -2.12 19.02 1.47
N THR A 44 -1.98 17.71 1.41
CA THR A 44 -2.93 16.82 0.74
C THR A 44 -3.48 15.81 1.72
N GLY A 45 -4.80 15.70 1.78
CA GLY A 45 -5.52 14.59 2.40
C GLY A 45 -5.99 13.61 1.33
N GLN A 46 -5.76 12.31 1.52
CA GLN A 46 -6.07 11.27 0.53
C GLN A 46 -6.74 10.07 1.19
N ILE A 47 -7.72 9.50 0.50
CA ILE A 47 -8.29 8.18 0.78
C ILE A 47 -7.91 7.27 -0.37
N SER A 48 -7.36 6.11 -0.03
CA SER A 48 -6.94 5.10 -1.01
C SER A 48 -7.62 3.75 -0.73
N MET A 49 -7.94 3.04 -1.81
CA MET A 49 -8.36 1.65 -1.79
C MET A 49 -7.47 0.89 -2.76
N LEU A 50 -6.85 -0.17 -2.28
CA LEU A 50 -5.93 -0.97 -3.07
C LEU A 50 -5.92 -2.42 -2.59
N GLU A 51 -5.39 -3.28 -3.41
CA GLU A 51 -5.10 -4.66 -3.07
C GLU A 51 -3.61 -4.92 -3.23
N VAL A 52 -3.06 -5.75 -2.36
CA VAL A 52 -1.70 -6.26 -2.46
C VAL A 52 -1.71 -7.78 -2.38
N SER A 53 -0.75 -8.43 -3.01
CA SER A 53 -0.60 -9.89 -2.95
C SER A 53 0.85 -10.30 -2.97
N GLY A 54 1.11 -11.53 -2.51
CA GLY A 54 2.40 -12.18 -2.58
C GLY A 54 2.23 -13.68 -2.69
N ASN A 55 3.21 -14.34 -3.32
CA ASN A 55 3.19 -15.77 -3.54
C ASN A 55 4.59 -16.34 -3.56
N ASP A 56 4.86 -17.29 -2.68
CA ASP A 56 6.14 -17.98 -2.57
C ASP A 56 6.58 -18.67 -3.87
N LYS A 57 5.63 -19.08 -4.72
CA LYS A 57 5.93 -19.71 -6.02
C LYS A 57 6.75 -18.83 -6.96
N ASN A 58 6.73 -17.52 -6.75
CA ASN A 58 7.50 -16.56 -7.54
C ASN A 58 9.00 -16.55 -7.16
N PHE A 59 9.37 -17.20 -6.04
CA PHE A 59 10.74 -17.15 -5.50
C PHE A 59 11.26 -18.55 -5.19
N ASP A 60 12.34 -18.96 -5.84
CA ASP A 60 12.86 -20.33 -5.77
C ASP A 60 13.17 -20.81 -4.36
N PHE A 61 13.67 -19.92 -3.50
CA PHE A 61 14.04 -20.24 -2.13
C PHE A 61 12.85 -20.46 -1.18
N ASN A 62 11.65 -20.02 -1.57
CA ASN A 62 10.42 -20.17 -0.77
C ASN A 62 9.38 -21.13 -1.38
N LYS A 63 9.68 -21.72 -2.56
CA LYS A 63 8.72 -22.60 -3.26
C LYS A 63 8.20 -23.75 -2.42
N THR A 64 9.01 -24.28 -1.52
CA THR A 64 8.61 -25.38 -0.63
C THR A 64 7.65 -24.92 0.46
N ARG A 65 7.76 -23.68 0.94
CA ARG A 65 6.84 -23.10 1.92
C ARG A 65 5.42 -22.93 1.31
N ASN A 66 5.32 -22.54 0.05
CA ASN A 66 4.13 -22.51 -0.78
C ASN A 66 2.99 -21.63 -0.22
N LEU A 67 3.30 -20.62 0.56
CA LEU A 67 2.33 -19.66 1.06
C LEU A 67 1.92 -18.66 -0.03
N ASN A 68 0.70 -18.17 0.05
CA ASN A 68 0.21 -17.05 -0.76
C ASN A 68 -0.85 -16.26 0.01
N PHE A 69 -0.94 -14.98 -0.31
CA PHE A 69 -1.97 -14.11 0.24
C PHE A 69 -2.44 -13.08 -0.77
N SER A 70 -3.58 -12.50 -0.48
CA SER A 70 -4.06 -11.24 -1.01
C SER A 70 -4.66 -10.43 0.14
N SER A 71 -4.42 -9.11 0.17
CA SER A 71 -4.92 -8.26 1.23
C SER A 71 -5.50 -6.97 0.66
N SER A 72 -6.78 -6.74 0.93
CA SER A 72 -7.44 -5.46 0.61
C SER A 72 -7.05 -4.42 1.65
N ILE A 73 -6.57 -3.27 1.19
CA ILE A 73 -6.12 -2.16 2.02
C ILE A 73 -7.01 -0.94 1.79
N ARG A 74 -7.47 -0.32 2.88
CA ARG A 74 -8.14 0.97 2.90
C ARG A 74 -7.31 1.93 3.73
N GLU A 75 -6.89 3.03 3.14
CA GLU A 75 -5.93 3.96 3.74
C GLU A 75 -6.47 5.38 3.77
N LEU A 76 -6.26 6.06 4.90
CA LEU A 76 -6.41 7.50 5.05
C LEU A 76 -5.02 8.10 5.30
N SER A 77 -4.62 9.05 4.45
CA SER A 77 -3.27 9.64 4.47
C SER A 77 -3.32 11.16 4.49
N GLY A 78 -2.32 11.75 5.12
CA GLY A 78 -2.03 13.18 5.06
C GLY A 78 -0.58 13.40 4.62
N PHE A 79 -0.36 14.22 3.59
CA PHE A 79 0.96 14.49 3.02
C PHE A 79 1.28 15.97 3.03
N PHE A 80 2.53 16.31 3.35
CA PHE A 80 3.14 17.56 2.92
C PHE A 80 3.82 17.35 1.57
N GLU A 81 3.58 18.27 0.63
CA GLU A 81 4.12 18.26 -0.70
C GLU A 81 5.02 19.48 -0.95
N TYR A 82 6.15 19.24 -1.60
CA TYR A 82 7.08 20.26 -2.05
C TYR A 82 7.25 20.18 -3.57
N ASN A 83 6.83 21.20 -4.29
CA ASN A 83 7.03 21.34 -5.73
C ASN A 83 8.40 21.96 -5.98
N PHE A 84 9.19 21.38 -6.88
CA PHE A 84 10.54 21.86 -7.22
C PHE A 84 10.52 23.18 -7.99
N SER A 85 9.39 23.59 -8.53
CA SER A 85 9.23 24.87 -9.22
C SER A 85 7.91 25.52 -8.85
N SER A 86 7.78 26.84 -9.09
CA SER A 86 6.53 27.57 -8.90
C SER A 86 5.45 27.02 -9.82
N PHE A 87 4.65 26.09 -9.29
CA PHE A 87 3.61 25.38 -10.02
C PHE A 87 2.26 26.05 -9.84
N GLY A 88 1.66 26.52 -10.93
CA GLY A 88 0.42 27.24 -10.81
C GLY A 88 -0.24 27.60 -12.15
N TYR A 89 -1.37 28.27 -12.02
CA TYR A 89 -2.22 28.66 -13.15
C TYR A 89 -1.96 30.10 -13.62
N GLY A 90 -1.12 30.85 -12.92
CA GLY A 90 -0.70 32.20 -13.29
C GLY A 90 0.14 32.21 -14.57
N VAL A 91 0.30 33.40 -15.16
CA VAL A 91 1.05 33.58 -16.42
C VAL A 91 2.53 33.26 -16.25
N LEU A 92 3.12 33.58 -15.10
CA LEU A 92 4.53 33.34 -14.79
C LEU A 92 4.80 31.97 -14.17
N ASP A 93 3.75 31.22 -13.83
CA ASP A 93 3.89 29.93 -13.18
C ASP A 93 4.26 28.83 -14.15
N LYS A 94 5.04 27.85 -13.68
CA LYS A 94 5.36 26.66 -14.44
C LYS A 94 4.14 25.74 -14.53
N LYS A 95 3.91 25.19 -15.73
CA LYS A 95 2.82 24.25 -16.00
C LYS A 95 3.21 22.79 -15.72
N VAL A 96 4.50 22.54 -15.54
CA VAL A 96 5.05 21.22 -15.18
C VAL A 96 5.95 21.39 -13.99
N THR A 97 5.84 20.49 -13.02
CA THR A 97 6.76 20.40 -11.89
C THR A 97 6.95 18.96 -11.45
N GLY A 98 8.17 18.62 -11.04
CA GLY A 98 8.40 17.49 -10.16
C GLY A 98 8.05 17.87 -8.73
N TYR A 99 7.70 16.91 -7.90
CA TYR A 99 7.46 17.13 -6.47
C TYR A 99 7.85 15.92 -5.64
N ILE A 100 8.15 16.17 -4.39
CA ILE A 100 8.29 15.15 -3.35
C ILE A 100 7.20 15.34 -2.31
N PHE A 101 6.88 14.27 -1.63
CA PHE A 101 5.91 14.31 -0.53
C PHE A 101 6.24 13.30 0.54
N GLY A 102 5.76 13.58 1.74
CA GLY A 102 5.85 12.67 2.88
C GLY A 102 4.82 13.03 3.93
N GLY A 103 4.47 12.07 4.77
CA GLY A 103 3.43 12.29 5.76
C GLY A 103 3.15 11.10 6.65
N PHE A 104 1.89 10.99 7.07
CA PHE A 104 1.39 9.92 7.92
C PHE A 104 0.14 9.32 7.33
N SER A 105 -0.05 8.02 7.56
CA SER A 105 -1.28 7.33 7.21
C SER A 105 -1.67 6.30 8.26
N TYR A 106 -2.97 6.03 8.30
CA TYR A 106 -3.57 4.90 8.98
C TYR A 106 -4.27 4.05 7.93
N PHE A 107 -4.03 2.75 7.96
CA PHE A 107 -4.65 1.83 7.02
C PHE A 107 -5.23 0.60 7.72
N GLN A 108 -6.24 0.04 7.11
CA GLN A 108 -6.83 -1.24 7.49
C GLN A 108 -6.54 -2.26 6.40
N PHE A 109 -6.25 -3.49 6.81
CA PHE A 109 -5.89 -4.59 5.92
C PHE A 109 -6.59 -5.88 6.35
N ASN A 110 -6.74 -6.83 5.40
CA ASN A 110 -7.36 -8.11 5.67
C ASN A 110 -6.73 -9.19 4.79
N PRO A 111 -5.72 -9.92 5.30
CA PRO A 111 -5.07 -10.98 4.54
C PRO A 111 -6.00 -12.19 4.40
N ILE A 112 -6.13 -12.62 3.16
CA ILE A 112 -6.87 -13.81 2.76
C ILE A 112 -5.99 -14.74 1.94
N THR A 113 -6.26 -16.02 1.95
CA THR A 113 -5.66 -17.01 1.04
C THR A 113 -6.72 -17.83 0.33
N ARG A 114 -6.36 -18.43 -0.79
CA ARG A 114 -7.17 -19.48 -1.43
C ARG A 114 -6.69 -20.85 -1.04
N TYR A 115 -7.58 -21.64 -0.45
CA TYR A 115 -7.32 -22.99 -0.02
C TYR A 115 -8.48 -23.92 -0.42
N ALA A 116 -8.21 -25.03 -1.12
CA ALA A 116 -9.20 -25.98 -1.60
C ALA A 116 -10.39 -25.34 -2.37
N GLY A 117 -10.13 -24.28 -3.14
CA GLY A 117 -11.15 -23.54 -3.91
C GLY A 117 -11.94 -22.49 -3.11
N GLU A 118 -11.73 -22.40 -1.79
CA GLU A 118 -12.38 -21.43 -0.92
C GLU A 118 -11.44 -20.27 -0.57
N THR A 119 -12.03 -19.10 -0.30
CA THR A 119 -11.32 -17.94 0.25
C THR A 119 -11.37 -17.99 1.77
N VAL A 120 -10.22 -17.92 2.42
CA VAL A 120 -10.08 -18.03 3.87
C VAL A 120 -9.40 -16.80 4.43
N ASN A 121 -9.96 -16.25 5.52
CA ASN A 121 -9.33 -15.18 6.30
C ASN A 121 -8.18 -15.76 7.14
N LEU A 122 -6.96 -15.32 6.88
CA LEU A 122 -5.78 -15.81 7.59
C LEU A 122 -5.76 -15.34 9.05
N ARG A 123 -6.12 -14.08 9.28
CA ARG A 123 -6.17 -13.50 10.61
C ARG A 123 -7.02 -14.29 11.61
N ASP A 124 -8.17 -14.79 11.17
CA ASP A 124 -9.10 -15.53 12.04
C ASP A 124 -8.54 -16.90 12.46
N LEU A 125 -7.60 -17.42 11.67
CA LEU A 125 -6.94 -18.71 11.93
C LEU A 125 -5.79 -18.59 12.95
N LYS A 126 -5.21 -17.39 13.12
CA LYS A 126 -4.03 -17.17 13.98
C LYS A 126 -2.91 -18.14 13.64
N THR A 127 -2.48 -18.16 12.40
CA THR A 127 -1.54 -19.15 11.85
C THR A 127 -0.18 -19.20 12.58
N GLU A 128 0.18 -18.11 13.27
CA GLU A 128 1.35 -18.02 14.16
C GLU A 128 0.97 -18.00 15.67
N GLY A 129 -0.28 -18.35 16.00
CA GLY A 129 -0.78 -18.35 17.40
C GLY A 129 -1.03 -16.94 17.96
N VAL A 130 -0.77 -15.88 17.20
CA VAL A 130 -0.88 -14.50 17.63
C VAL A 130 -2.13 -13.85 17.02
N ALA A 131 -2.84 -13.05 17.82
CA ALA A 131 -3.87 -12.17 17.33
C ALA A 131 -3.26 -10.80 17.01
N TYR A 132 -3.52 -10.26 15.83
CA TYR A 132 -3.08 -8.93 15.42
C TYR A 132 -4.25 -8.04 15.00
N ASP A 133 -4.03 -6.72 15.06
CA ASP A 133 -5.05 -5.74 14.72
C ASP A 133 -5.26 -5.64 13.20
N LYS A 134 -6.47 -5.24 12.78
CA LYS A 134 -6.79 -4.97 11.37
C LYS A 134 -6.22 -3.66 10.85
N GLY A 135 -5.74 -2.80 11.73
CA GLY A 135 -5.28 -1.47 11.39
C GLY A 135 -3.87 -1.21 11.88
N ALA A 136 -3.11 -0.48 11.10
CA ALA A 136 -1.76 -0.06 11.43
C ALA A 136 -1.47 1.34 10.89
N PHE A 137 -0.42 1.95 11.43
CA PHE A 137 0.12 3.20 10.91
C PHE A 137 1.21 2.94 9.88
N ALA A 138 1.40 3.92 8.99
CA ALA A 138 2.52 3.94 8.06
C ALA A 138 3.05 5.35 7.86
N ILE A 139 4.28 5.44 7.37
CA ILE A 139 4.90 6.66 6.88
C ILE A 139 4.93 6.56 5.34
N PRO A 140 3.97 7.21 4.64
CA PRO A 140 4.01 7.35 3.20
C PRO A 140 5.03 8.43 2.81
N PHE A 141 5.78 8.16 1.74
CA PHE A 141 6.67 9.12 1.09
C PHE A 141 6.84 8.77 -0.38
N GLY A 142 7.15 9.76 -1.19
CA GLY A 142 7.28 9.50 -2.62
C GLY A 142 7.65 10.71 -3.44
N ILE A 143 7.62 10.48 -4.74
CA ILE A 143 7.94 11.47 -5.77
C ILE A 143 6.85 11.46 -6.84
N GLY A 144 6.72 12.55 -7.54
CA GLY A 144 5.79 12.62 -8.67
C GLY A 144 6.06 13.78 -9.59
N VAL A 145 5.24 13.83 -10.63
CA VAL A 145 5.21 14.91 -11.63
C VAL A 145 3.78 15.40 -11.77
N LYS A 146 3.60 16.70 -11.90
CA LYS A 146 2.34 17.37 -12.15
C LYS A 146 2.43 18.15 -13.45
N TRP A 147 1.35 18.09 -14.25
CA TRP A 147 1.24 18.82 -15.50
C TRP A 147 -0.14 19.48 -15.62
N ILE A 148 -0.18 20.82 -15.73
CA ILE A 148 -1.40 21.56 -16.04
C ILE A 148 -1.61 21.53 -17.54
N PHE A 149 -2.62 20.78 -17.98
CA PHE A 149 -2.93 20.63 -19.41
C PHE A 149 -4.13 21.49 -19.86
N ALA A 150 -4.94 21.94 -18.90
CA ALA A 150 -6.10 22.80 -19.18
C ALA A 150 -6.28 23.86 -18.07
N ARG A 151 -7.20 24.82 -18.28
CA ARG A 151 -7.37 26.00 -17.43
C ARG A 151 -7.42 25.71 -15.93
N ASN A 152 -8.09 24.61 -15.52
CA ASN A 152 -8.25 24.26 -14.10
C ASN A 152 -7.93 22.77 -13.86
N PHE A 153 -7.34 22.08 -14.83
CA PHE A 153 -7.06 20.67 -14.72
C PHE A 153 -5.57 20.39 -14.78
N SER A 154 -5.12 19.49 -13.90
CA SER A 154 -3.77 18.91 -13.96
C SER A 154 -3.83 17.39 -14.02
N LEU A 155 -2.87 16.83 -14.74
CA LEU A 155 -2.53 15.41 -14.71
C LEU A 155 -1.35 15.22 -13.79
N GLU A 156 -1.38 14.18 -12.98
CA GLU A 156 -0.33 13.87 -12.02
C GLU A 156 0.03 12.40 -12.11
N ALA A 157 1.32 12.11 -12.02
CA ALA A 157 1.81 10.75 -11.87
C ALA A 157 2.73 10.71 -10.65
N ASN A 158 2.57 9.70 -9.80
CA ASN A 158 3.40 9.57 -8.60
C ASN A 158 3.72 8.11 -8.27
N TYR A 159 4.86 7.94 -7.61
CA TYR A 159 5.28 6.72 -6.97
C TYR A 159 5.32 6.95 -5.46
N ASN A 160 4.53 6.19 -4.73
CA ASN A 160 4.33 6.35 -3.30
C ASN A 160 4.68 5.05 -2.57
N ILE A 161 5.59 5.11 -1.63
CA ILE A 161 6.05 4.00 -0.78
C ILE A 161 5.49 4.22 0.63
N ARG A 162 5.03 3.16 1.27
CA ARG A 162 4.58 3.16 2.67
C ARG A 162 5.45 2.23 3.49
N LYS A 163 6.22 2.82 4.41
CA LYS A 163 6.87 2.07 5.47
C LYS A 163 5.86 1.84 6.57
N THR A 164 5.43 0.60 6.77
CA THR A 164 4.38 0.30 7.75
C THR A 164 4.96 -0.05 9.12
N TYR A 165 4.10 -0.06 10.13
CA TYR A 165 4.41 -0.49 11.50
C TYR A 165 3.70 -1.81 11.83
N THR A 166 3.57 -2.70 10.86
CA THR A 166 3.07 -4.06 11.03
C THR A 166 3.83 -5.02 10.12
N ASP A 167 3.92 -6.25 10.55
CA ASP A 167 4.53 -7.37 9.83
C ASP A 167 3.48 -8.46 9.54
N TYR A 168 2.21 -8.07 9.47
CA TYR A 168 1.09 -9.00 9.30
C TYR A 168 0.18 -8.65 8.11
N ILE A 169 0.65 -7.84 7.17
CA ILE A 169 -0.13 -7.57 5.93
C ILE A 169 -0.33 -8.86 5.14
N ASP A 170 0.63 -9.79 5.23
CA ASP A 170 0.63 -11.10 4.58
C ASP A 170 0.36 -12.29 5.53
N ASP A 171 0.09 -12.01 6.84
CA ASP A 171 -0.08 -13.02 7.90
C ASP A 171 1.20 -13.82 8.22
N VAL A 172 2.37 -13.32 7.85
CA VAL A 172 3.66 -13.98 8.08
C VAL A 172 4.63 -13.02 8.75
N SER A 173 5.17 -13.39 9.91
CA SER A 173 6.11 -12.56 10.66
C SER A 173 7.25 -13.39 11.24
N GLY A 174 6.96 -14.40 12.03
CA GLY A 174 7.94 -15.03 12.89
C GLY A 174 8.19 -16.51 12.61
N LYS A 175 7.64 -17.35 13.47
CA LYS A 175 7.94 -18.79 13.53
C LYS A 175 6.67 -19.61 13.44
N TYR A 176 6.82 -20.83 12.93
CA TYR A 176 5.79 -21.85 13.05
C TYR A 176 5.55 -22.17 14.54
N VAL A 177 4.28 -22.27 14.91
CA VAL A 177 3.86 -22.62 16.28
C VAL A 177 3.19 -23.98 16.29
N ASP A 178 3.07 -24.58 17.47
CA ASP A 178 2.28 -25.79 17.63
C ASP A 178 0.79 -25.48 17.51
N LEU A 179 0.19 -25.96 16.45
CA LEU A 179 -1.24 -25.82 16.16
C LEU A 179 -2.00 -27.12 16.34
N SER A 180 -1.43 -28.13 17.02
CA SER A 180 -2.04 -29.45 17.22
C SER A 180 -3.42 -29.40 17.90
N ALA A 181 -3.65 -28.38 18.73
CA ALA A 181 -4.93 -28.12 19.39
C ALA A 181 -5.95 -27.38 18.49
N THR A 182 -5.58 -27.01 17.26
CA THR A 182 -6.46 -26.29 16.30
C THR A 182 -7.08 -27.26 15.27
N SER A 183 -7.96 -26.73 14.40
CA SER A 183 -8.53 -27.54 13.35
C SER A 183 -7.46 -28.01 12.35
N ILE A 184 -7.65 -29.18 11.75
CA ILE A 184 -6.79 -29.72 10.68
C ILE A 184 -6.65 -28.68 9.55
N ARG A 185 -7.73 -27.97 9.23
CA ARG A 185 -7.72 -26.90 8.22
C ARG A 185 -6.76 -25.76 8.58
N THR A 186 -6.73 -25.32 9.84
CA THR A 186 -5.80 -24.30 10.31
C THR A 186 -4.35 -24.76 10.17
N GLN A 187 -4.06 -25.98 10.60
CA GLN A 187 -2.72 -26.57 10.48
C GLN A 187 -2.25 -26.61 9.01
N GLN A 188 -3.14 -27.07 8.11
CA GLN A 188 -2.85 -27.20 6.69
C GLN A 188 -2.68 -25.83 5.97
N ILE A 189 -3.35 -24.78 6.43
CA ILE A 189 -3.18 -23.43 5.87
C ILE A 189 -1.92 -22.74 6.44
N ALA A 190 -1.58 -23.01 7.69
CA ALA A 190 -0.38 -22.46 8.32
C ALA A 190 0.91 -23.04 7.71
N ASP A 191 0.92 -24.33 7.38
CA ASP A 191 2.01 -25.02 6.67
C ASP A 191 1.48 -25.68 5.40
N ARG A 192 1.80 -25.08 4.23
CA ARG A 192 1.40 -25.57 2.92
C ARG A 192 2.46 -26.37 2.20
N SER A 193 3.56 -26.69 2.88
CA SER A 193 4.67 -27.47 2.29
C SER A 193 4.22 -28.87 1.87
N TYR A 194 3.24 -29.45 2.56
CA TYR A 194 2.69 -30.77 2.21
C TYR A 194 2.07 -30.83 0.80
N GLU A 195 1.56 -29.70 0.27
CA GLU A 195 1.00 -29.63 -1.10
C GLU A 195 2.09 -29.83 -2.16
N VAL A 196 3.36 -29.52 -1.82
CA VAL A 196 4.51 -29.61 -2.72
C VAL A 196 5.32 -30.89 -2.47
N LEU A 197 5.48 -31.26 -1.22
CA LEU A 197 6.42 -32.31 -0.77
C LEU A 197 5.71 -33.60 -0.34
N GLY A 198 4.38 -33.59 -0.22
CA GLY A 198 3.60 -34.74 0.27
C GLY A 198 3.63 -34.91 1.80
N THR A 199 4.48 -34.16 2.50
CA THR A 199 4.62 -34.17 3.97
C THR A 199 4.84 -32.77 4.48
N SER A 200 4.33 -32.46 5.69
CA SER A 200 4.67 -31.22 6.39
C SER A 200 6.15 -31.22 6.77
N GLN A 201 6.86 -30.17 6.43
CA GLN A 201 8.32 -30.06 6.70
C GLN A 201 8.63 -29.16 7.89
N TYR A 202 7.74 -28.26 8.24
CA TYR A 202 8.04 -27.24 9.23
C TYR A 202 7.64 -27.68 10.63
N GLN A 203 8.58 -27.64 11.55
CA GLN A 203 8.37 -27.97 12.95
C GLN A 203 8.08 -26.67 13.73
N PRO A 204 7.30 -26.76 14.84
CA PRO A 204 7.16 -25.66 15.78
C PRO A 204 8.53 -25.08 16.19
N GLY A 205 8.67 -23.75 16.14
CA GLY A 205 9.91 -23.03 16.40
C GLY A 205 10.80 -22.79 15.18
N SER A 206 10.55 -23.47 14.03
CA SER A 206 11.25 -23.16 12.78
C SER A 206 10.79 -21.81 12.21
N LYS A 207 11.64 -21.17 11.41
CA LYS A 207 11.39 -19.86 10.81
C LYS A 207 10.25 -19.94 9.79
N ARG A 208 9.22 -19.08 9.92
CA ARG A 208 8.12 -18.91 8.96
C ARG A 208 8.29 -17.61 8.17
N GLY A 209 8.60 -16.51 8.85
CA GLY A 209 8.88 -15.19 8.32
C GLY A 209 10.11 -14.55 8.97
N SER A 210 10.19 -13.26 8.98
CA SER A 210 11.26 -12.47 9.58
C SER A 210 10.69 -11.32 10.41
N ASP A 211 10.66 -11.50 11.72
CA ASP A 211 10.24 -10.51 12.71
C ASP A 211 11.16 -9.27 12.82
N ASN A 212 12.22 -9.22 12.01
CA ASN A 212 13.17 -8.10 12.02
C ASN A 212 12.74 -6.93 11.12
N TYR A 213 11.80 -7.14 10.22
CA TYR A 213 11.41 -6.15 9.22
C TYR A 213 9.90 -6.10 9.09
N ASN A 214 9.33 -4.91 9.19
CA ASN A 214 7.92 -4.71 8.91
C ASN A 214 7.65 -4.73 7.40
N ASP A 215 6.43 -5.05 7.05
CA ASP A 215 5.93 -5.04 5.67
C ASP A 215 5.92 -3.63 5.07
N TRP A 216 6.10 -3.57 3.76
CA TRP A 216 5.97 -2.35 2.98
C TRP A 216 5.01 -2.57 1.83
N PHE A 217 4.35 -1.52 1.40
CA PHE A 217 3.62 -1.55 0.14
C PHE A 217 3.82 -0.23 -0.62
N MET A 218 3.65 -0.32 -1.94
CA MET A 218 3.91 0.81 -2.81
C MET A 218 2.84 0.91 -3.89
N THR A 219 2.63 2.14 -4.38
CA THR A 219 1.72 2.39 -5.50
C THR A 219 2.37 3.27 -6.53
N PHE A 220 2.11 2.96 -7.80
CA PHE A 220 2.30 3.88 -8.91
C PHE A 220 0.93 4.33 -9.39
N SER A 221 0.63 5.62 -9.38
CA SER A 221 -0.69 6.13 -9.75
C SER A 221 -0.63 7.30 -10.73
N ALA A 222 -1.64 7.37 -11.59
CA ALA A 222 -1.95 8.51 -12.42
C ALA A 222 -3.27 9.12 -11.97
N SER A 223 -3.33 10.45 -11.83
CA SER A 223 -4.47 11.15 -11.26
C SER A 223 -4.82 12.39 -12.09
N ILE A 224 -6.10 12.71 -12.12
CA ILE A 224 -6.59 14.00 -12.64
C ILE A 224 -7.05 14.83 -11.44
N ALA A 225 -6.57 16.07 -11.38
CA ALA A 225 -6.99 17.03 -10.37
C ALA A 225 -7.65 18.24 -11.02
N TYR A 226 -8.70 18.72 -10.33
CA TYR A 226 -9.41 19.95 -10.67
C TYR A 226 -9.13 21.02 -9.62
N ARG A 227 -8.66 22.18 -10.06
CA ARG A 227 -8.48 23.35 -9.22
C ARG A 227 -9.80 24.11 -9.06
N ILE A 228 -10.31 24.17 -7.85
CA ILE A 228 -11.45 25.01 -7.50
C ILE A 228 -10.97 26.47 -7.51
N PRO A 229 -11.48 27.33 -8.41
CA PRO A 229 -11.07 28.73 -8.46
C PRO A 229 -11.41 29.45 -7.17
N GLY A 230 -10.43 30.10 -6.56
CA GLY A 230 -10.66 31.01 -5.44
C GLY A 230 -11.47 32.23 -5.88
N ARG A 231 -12.30 32.78 -4.98
CA ARG A 231 -12.91 34.09 -5.24
C ARG A 231 -11.79 35.13 -5.30
N ILE A 232 -11.68 35.83 -6.41
CA ILE A 232 -10.81 37.00 -6.55
C ILE A 232 -11.40 38.07 -5.61
N LYS A 233 -10.74 38.34 -4.50
CA LYS A 233 -11.00 39.55 -3.72
C LYS A 233 -10.34 40.69 -4.48
N CYS A 234 -11.12 41.51 -5.19
CA CYS A 234 -10.63 42.77 -5.69
C CYS A 234 -10.21 43.63 -4.49
N PRO A 235 -8.99 44.21 -4.48
CA PRO A 235 -8.63 45.15 -3.46
C PRO A 235 -9.59 46.34 -3.55
N THR A 236 -10.28 46.59 -2.46
CA THR A 236 -11.06 47.85 -2.31
C THR A 236 -10.04 48.97 -2.14
N PHE A 237 -9.81 49.72 -3.18
CA PHE A 237 -9.13 51.04 -3.06
C PHE A 237 -10.10 52.01 -2.40
N PHE A 238 -9.82 52.34 -1.16
CA PHE A 238 -10.32 53.52 -0.51
C PHE A 238 -9.19 54.55 -0.43
#